data_ceddb1ab953f8e2a72c5b1ba57402dfa
#
_entry.id   ceddb1ab953f8e2a72c5b1ba57402dfa
#
_cell.length_a   1.000
_cell.length_b   1.000
_cell.length_c   1.000
_cell.angle_alpha   90.00
_cell.angle_beta   90.00
_cell.angle_gamma   90.00
#
_symmetry.space_group_name_H-M   'P 1'
#
loop_
_entity.id
_entity.type
_entity.pdbx_description
1 polymer ?
#
loop_
_entity_poly.entity_id
_entity_poly.type
_entity_poly.pdbx_seq_one_letter_code
_entity_poly.pdbx_strand_id
1 'polypeptide(L)'
;VNAGMVWALLGGFATTVQAADLQVEVRVDVQRGCQLISQQREAGIEQLGVLDFGSTARLDDPAGSLGAALINSRLPRLECNPDTPYQLRVDGGLHGGTGEVRYMAGEAGGKAIPYRLYQDAARRVPLVVDVPVTGRVPDSGSVELPLYGRIERMAEVPRVSRYSDLVKVTVTW
;
A
#
# COMPACT_ATOMS: atom_id res chain seq x y z
N VAL A 1 -76.72 31.10 70.90
CA VAL A 1 -76.52 29.94 70.01
C VAL A 1 -75.48 30.32 69.00
N ASN A 2 -74.19 29.91 69.20
CA ASN A 2 -73.06 30.25 68.34
C ASN A 2 -72.78 29.08 67.41
N ALA A 3 -72.83 29.32 66.12
CA ALA A 3 -72.37 28.40 65.09
C ALA A 3 -70.88 28.71 64.77
N GLY A 4 -69.99 27.76 65.16
CA GLY A 4 -68.60 27.84 64.80
C GLY A 4 -68.34 27.27 63.41
N MET A 5 -67.78 28.12 62.58
CA MET A 5 -67.39 27.74 61.19
C MET A 5 -65.96 27.26 61.20
N VAL A 6 -65.73 25.96 60.94
CA VAL A 6 -64.42 25.32 60.84
C VAL A 6 -63.94 25.45 59.38
N TRP A 7 -62.84 26.15 59.15
CA TRP A 7 -62.14 26.24 57.87
C TRP A 7 -61.13 25.11 57.80
N ALA A 8 -61.36 24.19 56.89
CA ALA A 8 -60.38 23.19 56.56
C ALA A 8 -59.33 23.73 55.55
N LEU A 9 -58.12 23.94 55.98
CA LEU A 9 -56.96 24.28 55.12
C LEU A 9 -56.51 23.05 54.38
N LEU A 10 -56.82 22.94 53.09
CA LEU A 10 -56.23 21.98 52.17
C LEU A 10 -54.81 22.47 51.77
N GLY A 11 -53.81 21.94 52.45
CA GLY A 11 -52.40 22.12 52.08
C GLY A 11 -52.08 21.36 50.82
N GLY A 12 -51.99 22.03 49.70
CA GLY A 12 -51.46 21.45 48.45
C GLY A 12 -49.96 21.23 48.54
N PHE A 13 -49.51 19.96 48.49
CA PHE A 13 -48.09 19.65 48.31
C PHE A 13 -47.68 19.96 46.86
N ALA A 14 -46.97 21.05 46.66
CA ALA A 14 -46.28 21.30 45.40
C ALA A 14 -45.09 20.36 45.25
N THR A 15 -45.21 19.35 44.39
CA THR A 15 -44.06 18.50 44.02
C THR A 15 -43.14 19.29 43.09
N THR A 16 -41.98 19.69 43.57
CA THR A 16 -40.93 20.30 42.75
C THR A 16 -40.29 19.21 41.91
N VAL A 17 -40.44 19.28 40.57
CA VAL A 17 -39.71 18.45 39.62
C VAL A 17 -38.28 19.01 39.55
N GLN A 18 -37.29 18.25 40.00
CA GLN A 18 -35.89 18.57 39.80
C GLN A 18 -35.43 17.96 38.48
N ALA A 19 -34.94 18.81 37.57
CA ALA A 19 -34.22 18.40 36.39
C ALA A 19 -32.70 18.48 36.67
N ALA A 20 -31.94 17.47 36.29
CA ALA A 20 -30.49 17.49 36.34
C ALA A 20 -29.93 17.43 34.91
N ASP A 21 -29.11 18.40 34.55
CA ASP A 21 -28.36 18.41 33.29
C ASP A 21 -27.06 17.63 33.48
N LEU A 22 -26.87 16.58 32.67
CA LEU A 22 -25.69 15.78 32.63
C LEU A 22 -24.87 16.12 31.39
N GLN A 23 -23.61 16.44 31.56
CA GLN A 23 -22.68 16.70 30.46
C GLN A 23 -21.79 15.50 30.22
N VAL A 24 -21.65 15.10 28.95
CA VAL A 24 -20.74 14.06 28.50
C VAL A 24 -19.72 14.72 27.59
N GLU A 25 -18.45 14.60 27.94
CA GLU A 25 -17.34 15.03 27.09
C GLU A 25 -17.00 13.91 26.10
N VAL A 26 -17.04 14.22 24.80
CA VAL A 26 -16.64 13.27 23.74
C VAL A 26 -15.30 13.74 23.17
N ARG A 27 -14.30 12.89 23.24
CA ARG A 27 -12.95 13.17 22.73
C ARG A 27 -12.52 12.11 21.73
N VAL A 28 -11.75 12.53 20.72
CA VAL A 28 -10.99 11.68 19.83
C VAL A 28 -9.66 12.36 19.52
N ASP A 29 -8.56 11.64 19.68
CA ASP A 29 -7.24 12.10 19.28
C ASP A 29 -6.87 11.45 17.94
N VAL A 30 -6.79 12.27 16.88
CA VAL A 30 -6.34 11.82 15.56
C VAL A 30 -4.84 12.02 15.46
N GLN A 31 -4.09 10.93 15.46
CA GLN A 31 -2.64 10.95 15.32
C GLN A 31 -2.25 10.72 13.86
N ARG A 32 -1.08 11.24 13.46
CA ARG A 32 -0.50 10.92 12.16
C ARG A 32 -0.09 9.46 12.15
N GLY A 33 -0.53 8.74 11.13
CA GLY A 33 -0.19 7.35 10.97
C GLY A 33 -0.43 6.87 9.56
N CYS A 34 0.28 5.81 9.20
CA CYS A 34 0.10 5.11 7.93
C CYS A 34 -0.13 3.63 8.17
N GLN A 35 -0.84 3.02 7.24
CA GLN A 35 -1.04 1.58 7.17
C GLN A 35 -0.79 1.13 5.73
N LEU A 36 0.05 0.11 5.58
CA LEU A 36 0.20 -0.56 4.30
C LEU A 36 -0.91 -1.62 4.17
N ILE A 37 -1.74 -1.47 3.16
CA ILE A 37 -2.80 -2.44 2.84
C ILE A 37 -2.28 -3.34 1.73
N SER A 38 -1.92 -4.58 2.10
CA SER A 38 -1.58 -5.66 1.17
C SER A 38 -2.48 -6.85 1.44
N GLN A 39 -2.71 -7.71 0.45
CA GLN A 39 -3.66 -8.82 0.57
C GLN A 39 -3.04 -10.14 1.02
N GLN A 40 -1.72 -10.26 1.04
CA GLN A 40 -1.05 -11.50 1.38
C GLN A 40 -0.03 -11.28 2.48
N ARG A 41 -0.31 -11.88 3.63
CA ARG A 41 0.63 -11.96 4.74
C ARG A 41 0.98 -13.44 4.93
N GLU A 42 2.15 -13.83 4.50
CA GLU A 42 2.68 -15.17 4.71
C GLU A 42 3.91 -15.09 5.63
N ALA A 43 3.87 -15.79 6.75
CA ALA A 43 4.97 -15.89 7.73
C ALA A 43 5.57 -14.55 8.21
N GLY A 44 4.75 -13.48 8.30
CA GLY A 44 5.21 -12.17 8.80
C GLY A 44 5.88 -11.29 7.73
N ILE A 45 6.00 -11.74 6.49
CA ILE A 45 6.46 -10.95 5.35
C ILE A 45 5.24 -10.59 4.49
N GLU A 46 5.02 -9.30 4.27
CA GLU A 46 4.00 -8.83 3.35
C GLU A 46 4.47 -9.06 1.91
N GLN A 47 3.79 -9.94 1.18
CA GLN A 47 4.02 -10.09 -0.26
C GLN A 47 3.18 -9.07 -1.02
N LEU A 48 3.84 -8.22 -1.80
CA LEU A 48 3.17 -7.24 -2.65
C LEU A 48 2.47 -7.89 -3.86
N GLY A 49 2.96 -9.04 -4.32
CA GLY A 49 2.42 -9.79 -5.45
C GLY A 49 3.51 -10.34 -6.35
N VAL A 50 3.12 -10.81 -7.52
CA VAL A 50 4.00 -11.37 -8.54
C VAL A 50 4.02 -10.46 -9.76
N LEU A 51 5.22 -10.19 -10.27
CA LEU A 51 5.42 -9.51 -11.54
C LEU A 51 5.79 -10.58 -12.56
N ASP A 52 4.80 -11.03 -13.34
CA ASP A 52 4.95 -12.13 -14.27
C ASP A 52 5.11 -11.62 -15.71
N PHE A 53 6.24 -11.95 -16.33
CA PHE A 53 6.51 -11.65 -17.73
C PHE A 53 5.93 -12.69 -18.70
N GLY A 54 5.26 -13.72 -18.18
CA GLY A 54 4.69 -14.80 -18.95
C GLY A 54 5.73 -15.79 -19.48
N SER A 55 5.39 -16.45 -20.58
CA SER A 55 6.26 -17.43 -21.24
C SER A 55 6.61 -16.94 -22.65
N THR A 56 7.89 -17.09 -23.01
CA THR A 56 8.35 -16.76 -24.36
C THR A 56 9.35 -17.82 -24.85
N ALA A 57 9.34 -18.10 -26.12
CA ALA A 57 10.33 -18.95 -26.76
C ALA A 57 11.60 -18.18 -27.13
N ARG A 58 11.53 -16.86 -27.26
CA ARG A 58 12.63 -16.02 -27.73
C ARG A 58 12.63 -14.67 -27.04
N LEU A 59 13.80 -14.25 -26.58
CA LEU A 59 14.08 -12.91 -26.08
C LEU A 59 14.92 -12.07 -27.04
N ASP A 60 15.26 -12.62 -28.21
CA ASP A 60 16.03 -11.96 -29.27
C ASP A 60 15.13 -11.41 -30.40
N ASP A 61 13.82 -11.51 -30.26
CA ASP A 61 12.86 -11.02 -31.27
C ASP A 61 13.04 -9.52 -31.53
N PRO A 62 13.23 -9.10 -32.79
CA PRO A 62 13.35 -7.70 -33.17
C PRO A 62 12.14 -6.85 -32.80
N ALA A 63 10.96 -7.46 -32.71
CA ALA A 63 9.70 -6.77 -32.42
C ALA A 63 9.45 -6.52 -30.94
N GLY A 64 10.26 -7.08 -30.01
CA GLY A 64 9.77 -7.15 -28.66
C GLY A 64 10.70 -6.98 -27.49
N SER A 65 10.28 -6.10 -26.60
CA SER A 65 10.50 -6.16 -25.16
C SER A 65 9.32 -6.83 -24.50
N LEU A 66 9.53 -7.69 -23.49
CA LEU A 66 8.45 -8.20 -22.65
C LEU A 66 8.11 -7.20 -21.54
N GLY A 67 6.84 -6.91 -21.40
CA GLY A 67 6.33 -6.07 -20.33
C GLY A 67 5.49 -6.87 -19.35
N ALA A 68 5.61 -6.52 -18.08
CA ALA A 68 4.76 -7.04 -17.01
C ALA A 68 4.21 -5.92 -16.12
N ALA A 69 3.14 -6.21 -15.44
CA ALA A 69 2.62 -5.40 -14.36
C ALA A 69 2.45 -6.28 -13.12
N LEU A 70 2.49 -5.69 -11.96
CA LEU A 70 2.23 -6.41 -10.73
C LEU A 70 0.83 -7.02 -10.77
N ILE A 71 0.77 -8.34 -10.77
CA ILE A 71 -0.49 -9.09 -10.75
C ILE A 71 -0.89 -9.27 -9.31
N ASN A 72 -1.87 -8.48 -8.90
CA ASN A 72 -2.58 -8.67 -7.65
C ASN A 72 -4.04 -8.30 -7.86
N SER A 73 -4.95 -8.95 -7.17
CA SER A 73 -6.38 -8.64 -7.22
C SER A 73 -6.70 -7.20 -6.77
N ARG A 74 -5.81 -6.62 -5.98
CA ARG A 74 -5.77 -5.19 -5.65
C ARG A 74 -4.31 -4.75 -5.55
N LEU A 75 -3.99 -3.61 -6.14
CA LEU A 75 -2.67 -3.00 -5.96
C LEU A 75 -2.41 -2.73 -4.48
N PRO A 76 -1.20 -3.00 -3.98
CA PRO A 76 -0.82 -2.59 -2.65
C PRO A 76 -0.94 -1.07 -2.55
N ARG A 77 -1.48 -0.60 -1.44
CA ARG A 77 -1.68 0.83 -1.23
C ARG A 77 -1.27 1.24 0.18
N LEU A 78 -0.76 2.44 0.27
CA LEU A 78 -0.44 3.11 1.52
C LEU A 78 -1.63 3.99 1.91
N GLU A 79 -2.24 3.74 3.06
CA GLU A 79 -3.30 4.57 3.63
C GLU A 79 -2.73 5.38 4.80
N CYS A 80 -2.81 6.71 4.69
CA CYS A 80 -2.28 7.64 5.67
C CYS A 80 -3.18 8.86 5.83
N ASN A 81 -2.88 9.68 6.82
CA ASN A 81 -3.41 11.05 6.83
C ASN A 81 -2.94 11.80 5.58
N PRO A 82 -3.79 12.68 5.01
CA PRO A 82 -3.39 13.55 3.89
C PRO A 82 -2.10 14.32 4.18
N ASP A 83 -1.37 14.66 3.12
CA ASP A 83 -0.09 15.40 3.16
C ASP A 83 1.05 14.70 3.93
N THR A 84 0.89 13.43 4.33
CA THR A 84 1.97 12.67 4.95
C THR A 84 3.05 12.38 3.91
N PRO A 85 4.32 12.75 4.15
CA PRO A 85 5.42 12.42 3.25
C PRO A 85 5.71 10.92 3.33
N TYR A 86 6.04 10.31 2.21
CA TYR A 86 6.48 8.92 2.14
C TYR A 86 7.65 8.75 1.18
N GLN A 87 8.39 7.66 1.34
CA GLN A 87 9.46 7.23 0.46
C GLN A 87 9.27 5.77 0.08
N LEU A 88 9.44 5.48 -1.21
CA LEU A 88 9.46 4.14 -1.76
C LEU A 88 10.88 3.82 -2.22
N ARG A 89 11.43 2.68 -1.80
CA ARG A 89 12.73 2.18 -2.25
C ARG A 89 12.60 0.74 -2.71
N VAL A 90 13.27 0.41 -3.79
CA VAL A 90 13.30 -0.93 -4.36
C VAL A 90 14.75 -1.37 -4.49
N ASP A 91 15.10 -2.48 -3.87
CA ASP A 91 16.47 -3.00 -3.87
C ASP A 91 16.91 -3.59 -5.22
N GLY A 92 18.11 -4.15 -5.27
CA GLY A 92 18.70 -4.77 -6.46
C GLY A 92 18.26 -6.19 -6.74
N GLY A 93 17.39 -6.78 -5.91
CA GLY A 93 16.98 -8.17 -6.00
C GLY A 93 18.03 -9.16 -5.46
N LEU A 94 17.69 -10.44 -5.43
CA LEU A 94 18.58 -11.50 -4.93
C LEU A 94 19.82 -11.69 -5.79
N HIS A 95 19.75 -11.37 -7.08
CA HIS A 95 20.83 -11.63 -8.03
C HIS A 95 21.69 -10.40 -8.34
N GLY A 96 21.54 -9.36 -7.49
CA GLY A 96 22.30 -8.12 -7.60
C GLY A 96 21.87 -7.27 -8.78
N GLY A 97 21.68 -5.96 -8.52
CA GLY A 97 21.33 -4.98 -9.54
C GLY A 97 22.07 -3.68 -9.28
N THR A 98 22.28 -2.90 -10.32
CA THR A 98 22.88 -1.57 -10.22
C THR A 98 22.21 -0.62 -11.20
N GLY A 99 22.11 0.65 -10.81
CA GLY A 99 21.43 1.64 -11.63
C GLY A 99 19.97 1.27 -11.85
N GLU A 100 19.54 1.11 -13.08
CA GLU A 100 18.15 0.74 -13.42
C GLU A 100 17.96 -0.77 -13.64
N VAL A 101 19.05 -1.56 -13.69
CA VAL A 101 19.03 -2.95 -14.13
C VAL A 101 19.09 -3.90 -12.94
N ARG A 102 18.23 -4.91 -12.96
CA ARG A 102 18.19 -6.07 -12.07
C ARG A 102 18.29 -7.34 -12.89
N TYR A 103 18.50 -8.48 -12.23
CA TYR A 103 18.74 -9.75 -12.91
C TYR A 103 17.89 -10.87 -12.35
N MET A 104 17.26 -11.64 -13.24
CA MET A 104 16.65 -12.93 -12.90
C MET A 104 17.63 -14.04 -13.18
N ALA A 105 17.80 -14.99 -12.26
CA ALA A 105 18.57 -16.20 -12.48
C ALA A 105 17.68 -17.38 -12.88
N GLY A 106 18.20 -18.24 -13.74
CA GLY A 106 17.54 -19.47 -14.15
C GLY A 106 17.79 -20.61 -13.16
N GLU A 107 16.77 -21.41 -12.87
CA GLU A 107 16.88 -22.60 -12.02
C GLU A 107 17.91 -23.62 -12.56
N ALA A 108 18.03 -23.73 -13.87
CA ALA A 108 19.02 -24.58 -14.53
C ALA A 108 20.41 -23.91 -14.69
N GLY A 109 20.59 -22.73 -14.08
CA GLY A 109 21.80 -21.91 -14.27
C GLY A 109 21.86 -21.27 -15.66
N GLY A 110 22.97 -20.65 -15.97
CA GLY A 110 23.21 -19.99 -17.24
C GLY A 110 23.22 -18.46 -17.09
N LYS A 111 23.10 -17.78 -18.22
CA LYS A 111 23.13 -16.30 -18.27
C LYS A 111 21.87 -15.73 -17.66
N ALA A 112 22.04 -14.81 -16.72
CA ALA A 112 20.92 -14.10 -16.09
C ALA A 112 20.19 -13.20 -17.11
N ILE A 113 18.90 -13.01 -16.91
CA ILE A 113 18.06 -12.13 -17.74
C ILE A 113 17.97 -10.76 -17.07
N PRO A 114 18.47 -9.68 -17.71
CA PRO A 114 18.34 -8.34 -17.19
C PRO A 114 16.90 -7.83 -17.35
N TYR A 115 16.43 -7.10 -16.33
CA TYR A 115 15.13 -6.44 -16.38
C TYR A 115 15.18 -5.10 -15.68
N ARG A 116 14.18 -4.25 -15.92
CA ARG A 116 13.99 -2.96 -15.26
C ARG A 116 12.61 -2.86 -14.64
N LEU A 117 12.51 -2.07 -13.59
CA LEU A 117 11.25 -1.75 -12.92
C LEU A 117 10.91 -0.27 -13.09
N TYR A 118 9.60 0.02 -13.13
CA TYR A 118 9.06 1.35 -13.40
C TYR A 118 7.87 1.65 -12.49
N GLN A 119 7.64 2.94 -12.27
CA GLN A 119 6.51 3.44 -11.49
C GLN A 119 5.24 3.57 -12.34
N ASP A 120 5.37 3.70 -13.67
CA ASP A 120 4.29 4.01 -14.58
C ASP A 120 4.07 2.91 -15.63
N ALA A 121 2.81 2.76 -16.06
CA ALA A 121 2.43 1.78 -17.06
C ALA A 121 3.11 2.00 -18.43
N ALA A 122 3.44 3.25 -18.74
CA ALA A 122 4.17 3.60 -19.97
C ALA A 122 5.66 3.26 -19.90
N ARG A 123 6.15 2.85 -18.71
CA ARG A 123 7.55 2.46 -18.44
C ARG A 123 8.56 3.55 -18.83
N ARG A 124 8.29 4.78 -18.42
CA ARG A 124 9.14 5.94 -18.66
C ARG A 124 9.88 6.43 -17.42
N VAL A 125 9.34 6.11 -16.22
CA VAL A 125 9.92 6.52 -14.95
C VAL A 125 10.53 5.31 -14.25
N PRO A 126 11.86 5.08 -14.42
CA PRO A 126 12.50 3.89 -13.86
C PRO A 126 12.63 3.98 -12.34
N LEU A 127 12.54 2.82 -11.69
CA LEU A 127 12.88 2.60 -10.28
C LEU A 127 14.34 2.21 -10.17
N VAL A 128 15.21 3.18 -9.94
CA VAL A 128 16.65 2.97 -9.77
C VAL A 128 16.90 2.18 -8.49
N VAL A 129 17.85 1.23 -8.53
CA VAL A 129 18.20 0.39 -7.39
C VAL A 129 18.61 1.24 -6.19
N ASP A 130 17.96 1.00 -5.06
CA ASP A 130 18.18 1.68 -3.77
C ASP A 130 18.03 3.19 -3.75
N VAL A 131 17.57 3.80 -4.84
CA VAL A 131 17.27 5.23 -4.88
C VAL A 131 15.83 5.46 -4.43
N PRO A 132 15.61 6.24 -3.36
CA PRO A 132 14.25 6.50 -2.88
C PRO A 132 13.46 7.40 -3.83
N VAL A 133 12.22 7.02 -4.07
CA VAL A 133 11.20 7.86 -4.70
C VAL A 133 10.36 8.48 -3.60
N THR A 134 10.27 9.79 -3.58
CA THR A 134 9.53 10.53 -2.55
C THR A 134 8.18 10.98 -3.08
N GLY A 135 7.18 10.99 -2.20
CA GLY A 135 5.86 11.49 -2.51
C GLY A 135 5.14 12.03 -1.28
N ARG A 136 3.95 12.55 -1.49
CA ARG A 136 3.02 12.94 -0.45
C ARG A 136 1.68 12.29 -0.68
N VAL A 137 1.05 11.90 0.42
CA VAL A 137 -0.28 11.30 0.38
C VAL A 137 -1.30 12.36 -0.02
N PRO A 138 -2.11 12.11 -1.07
CA PRO A 138 -3.12 13.06 -1.52
C PRO A 138 -4.27 13.19 -0.51
N ASP A 139 -5.19 14.12 -0.77
CA ASP A 139 -6.37 14.37 0.10
C ASP A 139 -7.28 13.14 0.25
N SER A 140 -7.22 12.21 -0.70
CA SER A 140 -7.93 10.92 -0.59
C SER A 140 -7.42 10.01 0.54
N GLY A 141 -6.26 10.33 1.14
CA GLY A 141 -5.64 9.52 2.18
C GLY A 141 -5.03 8.22 1.69
N SER A 142 -4.95 7.98 0.37
CA SER A 142 -4.50 6.69 -0.19
C SER A 142 -3.57 6.88 -1.39
N VAL A 143 -2.50 6.10 -1.41
CA VAL A 143 -1.52 6.04 -2.52
C VAL A 143 -1.42 4.60 -2.99
N GLU A 144 -1.73 4.34 -4.25
CA GLU A 144 -1.42 3.06 -4.89
C GLU A 144 0.08 2.97 -5.19
N LEU A 145 0.63 1.77 -5.01
CA LEU A 145 2.05 1.48 -5.25
C LEU A 145 2.18 0.53 -6.47
N PRO A 146 1.92 1.03 -7.69
CA PRO A 146 2.02 0.21 -8.89
C PRO A 146 3.48 -0.13 -9.19
N LEU A 147 3.69 -1.32 -9.74
CA LEU A 147 4.99 -1.79 -10.18
C LEU A 147 4.88 -2.39 -11.57
N TYR A 148 5.68 -1.89 -12.49
CA TYR A 148 5.74 -2.36 -13.86
C TYR A 148 7.14 -2.83 -14.20
N GLY A 149 7.25 -3.87 -15.00
CA GLY A 149 8.52 -4.43 -15.42
C GLY A 149 8.70 -4.41 -16.93
N ARG A 150 9.96 -4.42 -17.36
CA ARG A 150 10.34 -4.63 -18.75
C ARG A 150 11.61 -5.47 -18.82
N ILE A 151 11.58 -6.46 -19.71
CA ILE A 151 12.76 -7.15 -20.21
C ILE A 151 13.03 -6.59 -21.60
N GLU A 152 14.23 -6.06 -21.80
CA GLU A 152 14.67 -5.61 -23.12
C GLU A 152 15.08 -6.81 -23.98
N ARG A 153 15.10 -6.58 -25.28
CA ARG A 153 15.64 -7.58 -26.22
C ARG A 153 17.06 -7.98 -25.85
N MET A 154 17.31 -9.28 -25.88
CA MET A 154 18.65 -9.84 -25.64
C MET A 154 19.33 -10.20 -26.97
N ALA A 155 20.64 -10.00 -27.05
CA ALA A 155 21.43 -10.42 -28.22
C ALA A 155 21.60 -11.95 -28.27
N GLU A 156 21.58 -12.61 -27.13
CA GLU A 156 21.70 -14.05 -26.99
C GLU A 156 20.47 -14.64 -26.34
N VAL A 157 19.95 -15.72 -26.88
CA VAL A 157 18.81 -16.45 -26.30
C VAL A 157 19.28 -17.18 -25.03
N PRO A 158 18.70 -16.91 -23.87
CA PRO A 158 19.04 -17.64 -22.66
C PRO A 158 18.60 -19.11 -22.76
N ARG A 159 19.16 -19.96 -21.92
CA ARG A 159 18.77 -21.38 -21.85
C ARG A 159 17.32 -21.53 -21.45
N VAL A 160 16.67 -22.58 -21.92
CA VAL A 160 15.31 -22.93 -21.48
C VAL A 160 15.33 -23.25 -19.99
N SER A 161 14.65 -22.41 -19.20
CA SER A 161 14.53 -22.54 -17.75
C SER A 161 13.43 -21.61 -17.24
N ARG A 162 13.01 -21.80 -16.00
CA ARG A 162 12.29 -20.77 -15.24
C ARG A 162 13.32 -19.78 -14.70
N TYR A 163 13.07 -18.50 -14.92
CA TYR A 163 13.89 -17.40 -14.40
C TYR A 163 13.10 -16.64 -13.35
N SER A 164 13.74 -16.35 -12.23
CA SER A 164 13.11 -15.63 -11.13
C SER A 164 14.08 -14.70 -10.42
N ASP A 165 13.53 -13.70 -9.74
CA ASP A 165 14.21 -12.84 -8.80
C ASP A 165 13.25 -12.51 -7.66
N LEU A 166 13.76 -12.14 -6.51
CA LEU A 166 12.99 -11.63 -5.40
C LEU A 166 13.49 -10.23 -5.05
N VAL A 167 12.59 -9.26 -5.18
CA VAL A 167 12.89 -7.85 -4.96
C VAL A 167 12.21 -7.39 -3.68
N LYS A 168 12.95 -6.67 -2.84
CA LYS A 168 12.42 -6.05 -1.64
C LYS A 168 11.99 -4.62 -1.93
N VAL A 169 10.74 -4.33 -1.62
CA VAL A 169 10.17 -2.98 -1.65
C VAL A 169 10.06 -2.47 -0.22
N THR A 170 10.64 -1.32 0.07
CA THR A 170 10.57 -0.67 1.38
C THR A 170 9.80 0.63 1.25
N VAL A 171 8.76 0.79 2.05
CA VAL A 171 7.99 2.03 2.18
C VAL A 171 8.23 2.61 3.56
N THR A 172 8.57 3.88 3.64
CA THR A 172 8.76 4.61 4.90
C THR A 172 7.96 5.91 4.89
N TRP A 173 7.44 6.31 6.05
CA TRP A 173 6.62 7.51 6.26
C TRP A 173 6.97 8.20 7.58
#